data_c799b98981b222eb062727e28447bedf
#
_entry.id   c799b98981b222eb062727e28447bedf
#
_cell.length_a   1.000
_cell.length_b   1.000
_cell.length_c   1.000
_cell.angle_alpha   90.00
_cell.angle_beta   90.00
_cell.angle_gamma   90.00
#
_symmetry.space_group_name_H-M   'P 1'
#
loop_
_entity.id
_entity.type
_entity.pdbx_description
1 polymer ?
#
loop_
_entity_poly.entity_id
_entity_poly.type
_entity_poly.pdbx_seq_one_letter_code
_entity_poly.pdbx_strand_id
1 'polypeptide(L)'
;MAQINRRELVIEAAVKCFSLFGYKATTMEQVAKIANVAKGTIYTFFTNKEELFDEILLSIIADMKQLTAQKVDVNKPFFENLYQSMDALLEFRREHELLAKLFQEVRNFGTQQAREGLEKIENAILDYLERQITLAGQRGEIRAFDPKVVSFVMLKLYIALTLDWSKNHEPLDKEQIKESLRILLAGGLSANRPVY
;
A
#
# COMPACT_ATOMS: atom_id res chain seq x y z
N MET A 1 27.68 -16.46 16.37
CA MET A 1 27.66 -15.72 15.09
C MET A 1 26.32 -15.99 14.46
N ALA A 2 25.48 -14.97 14.23
CA ALA A 2 24.21 -15.16 13.53
C ALA A 2 24.50 -15.69 12.13
N GLN A 3 23.86 -16.79 11.75
CA GLN A 3 23.98 -17.37 10.42
C GLN A 3 23.42 -16.33 9.45
N ILE A 4 24.25 -15.77 8.60
CA ILE A 4 23.84 -14.78 7.60
C ILE A 4 22.81 -15.46 6.69
N ASN A 5 21.57 -15.04 6.76
CA ASN A 5 20.51 -15.52 5.90
C ASN A 5 20.70 -14.94 4.50
N ARG A 6 21.34 -15.71 3.62
CA ARG A 6 21.61 -15.28 2.24
C ARG A 6 20.36 -14.91 1.47
N ARG A 7 19.24 -15.54 1.79
CA ARG A 7 17.95 -15.23 1.18
C ARG A 7 17.47 -13.82 1.56
N GLU A 8 17.62 -13.43 2.82
CA GLU A 8 17.31 -12.07 3.28
C GLU A 8 18.19 -11.03 2.59
N LEU A 9 19.51 -11.27 2.49
CA LEU A 9 20.40 -10.37 1.78
C LEU A 9 19.98 -10.17 0.31
N VAL A 10 19.51 -11.22 -0.36
CA VAL A 10 19.00 -11.14 -1.74
C VAL A 10 17.72 -10.30 -1.79
N ILE A 11 16.78 -10.48 -0.85
CA ILE A 11 15.54 -9.71 -0.80
C ILE A 11 15.84 -8.23 -0.53
N GLU A 12 16.68 -7.90 0.45
CA GLU A 12 17.09 -6.52 0.75
C GLU A 12 17.75 -5.84 -0.45
N ALA A 13 18.68 -6.54 -1.12
CA ALA A 13 19.33 -6.04 -2.32
C ALA A 13 18.32 -5.82 -3.46
N ALA A 14 17.35 -6.71 -3.62
CA ALA A 14 16.30 -6.58 -4.62
C ALA A 14 15.38 -5.40 -4.35
N VAL A 15 14.93 -5.20 -3.09
CA VAL A 15 14.17 -4.02 -2.68
C VAL A 15 14.93 -2.75 -3.06
N LYS A 16 16.22 -2.69 -2.76
CA LYS A 16 17.07 -1.55 -3.12
C LYS A 16 17.17 -1.35 -4.64
N CYS A 17 17.36 -2.42 -5.42
CA CYS A 17 17.41 -2.33 -6.88
C CYS A 17 16.09 -1.82 -7.46
N PHE A 18 14.96 -2.40 -7.04
CA PHE A 18 13.65 -2.01 -7.53
C PHE A 18 13.27 -0.58 -7.12
N SER A 19 13.67 -0.14 -5.92
CA SER A 19 13.45 1.24 -5.46
C SER A 19 14.25 2.25 -6.29
N LEU A 20 15.50 1.94 -6.62
CA LEU A 20 16.38 2.85 -7.37
C LEU A 20 16.06 2.86 -8.88
N PHE A 21 15.92 1.68 -9.48
CA PHE A 21 15.88 1.53 -10.94
C PHE A 21 14.48 1.21 -11.49
N GLY A 22 13.55 0.77 -10.64
CA GLY A 22 12.26 0.23 -11.04
C GLY A 22 12.35 -1.24 -11.44
N TYR A 23 11.19 -1.88 -11.64
CA TYR A 23 11.12 -3.29 -12.04
C TYR A 23 11.76 -3.52 -13.41
N LYS A 24 11.45 -2.66 -14.40
CA LYS A 24 11.89 -2.83 -15.80
C LYS A 24 13.42 -2.85 -15.92
N ALA A 25 14.11 -1.92 -15.27
CA ALA A 25 15.56 -1.76 -15.41
C ALA A 25 16.37 -2.64 -14.45
N THR A 26 15.75 -3.27 -13.45
CA THR A 26 16.45 -4.17 -12.53
C THR A 26 16.73 -5.52 -13.17
N THR A 27 17.96 -6.04 -12.99
CA THR A 27 18.38 -7.38 -13.41
C THR A 27 18.83 -8.24 -12.22
N MET A 28 18.74 -9.56 -12.36
CA MET A 28 19.21 -10.50 -11.34
C MET A 28 20.72 -10.38 -11.07
N GLU A 29 21.51 -9.97 -12.07
CA GLU A 29 22.93 -9.68 -11.90
C GLU A 29 23.19 -8.47 -11.01
N GLN A 30 22.42 -7.40 -11.18
CA GLN A 30 22.53 -6.21 -10.31
C GLN A 30 22.18 -6.57 -8.86
N VAL A 31 21.11 -7.35 -8.65
CA VAL A 31 20.74 -7.85 -7.33
C VAL A 31 21.85 -8.68 -6.71
N ALA A 32 22.46 -9.64 -7.48
CA ALA A 32 23.58 -10.45 -7.01
C ALA A 32 24.77 -9.60 -6.55
N LYS A 33 25.11 -8.59 -7.36
CA LYS A 33 26.21 -7.66 -7.05
C LYS A 33 25.97 -6.87 -5.77
N ILE A 34 24.75 -6.34 -5.58
CA ILE A 34 24.39 -5.56 -4.38
C ILE A 34 24.30 -6.47 -3.14
N ALA A 35 23.75 -7.69 -3.28
CA ALA A 35 23.69 -8.68 -2.21
C ALA A 35 25.07 -9.28 -1.86
N ASN A 36 26.09 -9.00 -2.65
CA ASN A 36 27.44 -9.58 -2.54
C ASN A 36 27.40 -11.13 -2.52
N VAL A 37 26.63 -11.71 -3.44
CA VAL A 37 26.53 -13.16 -3.62
C VAL A 37 26.82 -13.55 -5.08
N ALA A 38 27.18 -14.81 -5.33
CA ALA A 38 27.30 -15.32 -6.69
C ALA A 38 25.91 -15.34 -7.36
N LYS A 39 25.84 -15.04 -8.68
CA LYS A 39 24.60 -15.08 -9.45
C LYS A 39 23.83 -16.40 -9.26
N GLY A 40 24.53 -17.54 -9.27
CA GLY A 40 23.91 -18.85 -9.02
C GLY A 40 23.23 -18.97 -7.66
N THR A 41 23.70 -18.24 -6.65
CA THR A 41 23.09 -18.25 -5.30
C THR A 41 21.69 -17.67 -5.32
N ILE A 42 21.41 -16.63 -6.13
CA ILE A 42 20.05 -16.08 -6.23
C ILE A 42 19.09 -17.12 -6.80
N TYR A 43 19.52 -17.83 -7.84
CA TYR A 43 18.70 -18.85 -8.51
C TYR A 43 18.44 -20.10 -7.66
N THR A 44 19.13 -20.26 -6.51
CA THR A 44 18.76 -21.28 -5.51
C THR A 44 17.54 -20.89 -4.69
N PHE A 45 17.18 -19.60 -4.66
CA PHE A 45 16.05 -19.07 -3.87
C PHE A 45 14.88 -18.62 -4.75
N PHE A 46 15.17 -18.07 -5.93
CA PHE A 46 14.18 -17.47 -6.83
C PHE A 46 14.44 -17.86 -8.27
N THR A 47 13.46 -18.43 -8.93
CA THR A 47 13.59 -18.93 -10.31
C THR A 47 13.80 -17.79 -11.31
N ASN A 48 13.20 -16.63 -11.07
CA ASN A 48 13.24 -15.46 -11.94
C ASN A 48 13.01 -14.16 -11.14
N LYS A 49 13.07 -13.05 -11.87
CA LYS A 49 12.85 -11.70 -11.28
C LYS A 49 11.42 -11.48 -10.82
N GLU A 50 10.47 -12.06 -11.52
CA GLU A 50 9.04 -11.99 -11.22
C GLU A 50 8.75 -12.60 -9.84
N GLU A 51 9.25 -13.81 -9.58
CA GLU A 51 9.08 -14.49 -8.30
C GLU A 51 9.67 -13.69 -7.13
N LEU A 52 10.88 -13.16 -7.31
CA LEU A 52 11.54 -12.30 -6.32
C LEU A 52 10.74 -11.02 -6.07
N PHE A 53 10.21 -10.40 -7.12
CA PHE A 53 9.40 -9.18 -7.01
C PHE A 53 8.07 -9.45 -6.32
N ASP A 54 7.39 -10.53 -6.67
CA ASP A 54 6.13 -10.96 -6.06
C ASP A 54 6.29 -11.22 -4.55
N GLU A 55 7.36 -11.86 -4.14
CA GLU A 55 7.64 -12.06 -2.71
C GLU A 55 7.82 -10.76 -1.96
N ILE A 56 8.53 -9.81 -2.53
CA ILE A 56 8.70 -8.47 -1.93
C ILE A 56 7.34 -7.76 -1.80
N LEU A 57 6.49 -7.83 -2.82
CA LEU A 57 5.15 -7.25 -2.76
C LEU A 57 4.28 -7.90 -1.69
N LEU A 58 4.34 -9.23 -1.55
CA LEU A 58 3.61 -9.96 -0.50
C LEU A 58 4.09 -9.56 0.90
N SER A 59 5.40 -9.36 1.09
CA SER A 59 5.94 -8.84 2.35
C SER A 59 5.41 -7.44 2.65
N ILE A 60 5.46 -6.52 1.69
CA ILE A 60 4.91 -5.17 1.85
C ILE A 60 3.43 -5.20 2.22
N ILE A 61 2.63 -6.05 1.56
CA ILE A 61 1.21 -6.21 1.89
C ILE A 61 1.03 -6.76 3.31
N ALA A 62 1.86 -7.71 3.74
CA ALA A 62 1.81 -8.25 5.09
C ALA A 62 2.15 -7.17 6.15
N ASP A 63 3.17 -6.37 5.89
CA ASP A 63 3.59 -5.26 6.76
C ASP A 63 2.49 -4.19 6.87
N MET A 64 1.85 -3.82 5.75
CA MET A 64 0.70 -2.91 5.72
C MET A 64 -0.47 -3.45 6.56
N LYS A 65 -0.79 -4.75 6.42
CA LYS A 65 -1.86 -5.39 7.20
C LYS A 65 -1.53 -5.42 8.69
N GLN A 66 -0.30 -5.74 9.05
CA GLN A 66 0.15 -5.75 10.44
C GLN A 66 0.09 -4.34 11.04
N LEU A 67 0.60 -3.34 10.32
CA LEU A 67 0.60 -1.95 10.76
C LEU A 67 -0.83 -1.44 11.03
N THR A 68 -1.75 -1.68 10.10
CA THR A 68 -3.15 -1.27 10.25
C THR A 68 -3.84 -2.02 11.39
N ALA A 69 -3.59 -3.33 11.54
CA ALA A 69 -4.16 -4.13 12.63
C ALA A 69 -3.72 -3.62 14.01
N GLN A 70 -2.48 -3.14 14.15
CA GLN A 70 -1.97 -2.55 15.41
C GLN A 70 -2.60 -1.20 15.76
N LYS A 71 -3.18 -0.50 14.77
CA LYS A 71 -3.83 0.82 14.97
C LYS A 71 -5.33 0.72 15.25
N VAL A 72 -5.95 -0.42 14.95
CA VAL A 72 -7.38 -0.62 15.17
C VAL A 72 -7.64 -1.02 16.62
N ASP A 73 -8.46 -0.21 17.32
CA ASP A 73 -9.01 -0.51 18.64
C ASP A 73 -10.50 -0.82 18.50
N VAL A 74 -10.91 -2.03 18.87
CA VAL A 74 -12.29 -2.50 18.76
C VAL A 74 -13.29 -1.67 19.58
N ASN A 75 -12.80 -0.93 20.59
CA ASN A 75 -13.61 -0.06 21.45
C ASN A 75 -13.80 1.36 20.87
N LYS A 76 -13.09 1.68 19.79
CA LYS A 76 -13.18 2.99 19.14
C LYS A 76 -14.14 2.97 17.97
N PRO A 77 -14.81 4.13 17.68
CA PRO A 77 -15.65 4.27 16.51
C PRO A 77 -14.91 4.02 15.19
N PHE A 78 -15.64 3.58 14.17
CA PHE A 78 -15.11 3.29 12.84
C PHE A 78 -14.25 4.43 12.28
N PHE A 79 -14.73 5.67 12.32
CA PHE A 79 -13.99 6.79 11.74
C PHE A 79 -12.69 7.09 12.49
N GLU A 80 -12.62 6.90 13.80
CA GLU A 80 -11.39 7.09 14.57
C GLU A 80 -10.35 6.04 14.17
N ASN A 81 -10.73 4.77 14.09
CA ASN A 81 -9.88 3.69 13.62
C ASN A 81 -9.43 3.90 12.16
N LEU A 82 -10.34 4.36 11.30
CA LEU A 82 -10.05 4.67 9.91
C LEU A 82 -8.95 5.74 9.81
N TYR A 83 -9.10 6.87 10.51
CA TYR A 83 -8.11 7.95 10.45
C TYR A 83 -6.76 7.55 11.01
N GLN A 84 -6.71 6.74 12.09
CA GLN A 84 -5.47 6.21 12.62
C GLN A 84 -4.78 5.25 11.64
N SER A 85 -5.55 4.40 10.98
CA SER A 85 -5.03 3.50 9.94
C SER A 85 -4.52 4.25 8.72
N MET A 86 -5.24 5.28 8.27
CA MET A 86 -4.83 6.13 7.15
C MET A 86 -3.55 6.91 7.46
N ASP A 87 -3.45 7.43 8.68
CA ASP A 87 -2.26 8.14 9.15
C ASP A 87 -1.03 7.24 9.10
N ALA A 88 -1.17 6.01 9.59
CA ALA A 88 -0.11 5.02 9.55
C ALA A 88 0.26 4.61 8.11
N LEU A 89 -0.72 4.47 7.21
CA LEU A 89 -0.46 4.16 5.80
C LEU A 89 0.19 5.30 5.03
N LEU A 90 -0.12 6.57 5.35
CA LEU A 90 0.57 7.73 4.79
C LEU A 90 2.06 7.73 5.16
N GLU A 91 2.37 7.43 6.43
CA GLU A 91 3.73 7.32 6.91
C GLU A 91 4.46 6.12 6.27
N PHE A 92 3.83 4.95 6.29
CA PHE A 92 4.36 3.74 5.65
C PHE A 92 4.72 3.97 4.19
N ARG A 93 3.84 4.62 3.41
CA ARG A 93 4.11 4.94 2.00
C ARG A 93 5.32 5.85 1.84
N ARG A 94 5.50 6.82 2.74
CA ARG A 94 6.62 7.76 2.69
C ARG A 94 7.96 7.07 2.95
N GLU A 95 7.95 6.05 3.81
CA GLU A 95 9.14 5.26 4.17
C GLU A 95 9.48 4.18 3.13
N HIS A 96 8.52 3.82 2.25
CA HIS A 96 8.70 2.75 1.27
C HIS A 96 8.90 3.31 -0.15
N GLU A 97 10.15 3.63 -0.48
CA GLU A 97 10.55 4.16 -1.80
C GLU A 97 10.12 3.26 -2.97
N LEU A 98 10.09 1.93 -2.76
CA LEU A 98 9.64 0.98 -3.78
C LEU A 98 8.20 1.26 -4.22
N LEU A 99 7.29 1.60 -3.31
CA LEU A 99 5.92 1.93 -3.67
C LEU A 99 5.84 3.16 -4.55
N ALA A 100 6.58 4.21 -4.20
CA ALA A 100 6.64 5.43 -5.01
C ALA A 100 7.20 5.14 -6.41
N LYS A 101 8.25 4.31 -6.48
CA LYS A 101 8.88 3.91 -7.74
C LYS A 101 7.94 3.07 -8.61
N LEU A 102 7.19 2.17 -8.01
CA LEU A 102 6.21 1.32 -8.69
C LEU A 102 5.09 2.17 -9.33
N PHE A 103 4.53 3.12 -8.58
CA PHE A 103 3.56 4.08 -9.12
C PHE A 103 4.12 4.90 -10.28
N GLN A 104 5.36 5.36 -10.16
CA GLN A 104 6.04 6.11 -11.22
C GLN A 104 6.24 5.25 -12.47
N GLU A 105 6.64 3.98 -12.32
CA GLU A 105 6.88 3.07 -13.44
C GLU A 105 5.57 2.78 -14.20
N VAL A 106 4.48 2.50 -13.49
CA VAL A 106 3.15 2.29 -14.11
C VAL A 106 2.71 3.52 -14.87
N ARG A 107 2.93 4.72 -14.31
CA ARG A 107 2.57 5.98 -14.96
C ARG A 107 3.37 6.24 -16.22
N ASN A 108 4.68 5.98 -16.20
CA ASN A 108 5.59 6.38 -17.29
C ASN A 108 5.71 5.33 -18.39
N PHE A 109 5.73 4.05 -18.02
CA PHE A 109 6.03 2.94 -18.93
C PHE A 109 4.93 1.90 -18.98
N GLY A 110 4.14 1.75 -17.91
CA GLY A 110 3.02 0.82 -17.84
C GLY A 110 3.43 -0.63 -18.02
N THR A 111 4.57 -1.07 -17.47
CA THR A 111 4.96 -2.48 -17.52
C THR A 111 3.87 -3.36 -16.91
N GLN A 112 3.65 -4.53 -17.49
CA GLN A 112 2.62 -5.46 -17.02
C GLN A 112 2.85 -5.83 -15.55
N GLN A 113 4.07 -6.19 -15.18
CA GLN A 113 4.43 -6.59 -13.83
C GLN A 113 4.23 -5.46 -12.80
N ALA A 114 4.56 -4.21 -13.17
CA ALA A 114 4.34 -3.08 -12.29
C ALA A 114 2.83 -2.81 -12.08
N ARG A 115 2.01 -2.94 -13.14
CA ARG A 115 0.54 -2.85 -13.04
C ARG A 115 -0.04 -3.95 -12.16
N GLU A 116 0.31 -5.20 -12.42
CA GLU A 116 -0.12 -6.36 -11.62
C GLU A 116 0.30 -6.21 -10.14
N GLY A 117 1.51 -5.70 -9.91
CA GLY A 117 2.00 -5.41 -8.56
C GLY A 117 1.15 -4.37 -7.83
N LEU A 118 0.78 -3.26 -8.50
CA LEU A 118 -0.13 -2.26 -7.93
C LEU A 118 -1.53 -2.82 -7.70
N GLU A 119 -2.06 -3.60 -8.64
CA GLU A 119 -3.37 -4.25 -8.49
C GLU A 119 -3.40 -5.19 -7.28
N LYS A 120 -2.33 -5.96 -7.02
CA LYS A 120 -2.22 -6.79 -5.81
C LYS A 120 -2.31 -5.96 -4.53
N ILE A 121 -1.63 -4.81 -4.49
CA ILE A 121 -1.67 -3.89 -3.34
C ILE A 121 -3.05 -3.25 -3.21
N GLU A 122 -3.64 -2.73 -4.29
CA GLU A 122 -4.98 -2.13 -4.29
C GLU A 122 -6.02 -3.14 -3.79
N ASN A 123 -6.01 -4.37 -4.31
CA ASN A 123 -6.94 -5.42 -3.89
C ASN A 123 -6.80 -5.75 -2.41
N ALA A 124 -5.58 -5.84 -1.89
CA ALA A 124 -5.36 -6.09 -0.46
C ALA A 124 -5.92 -4.96 0.43
N ILE A 125 -5.84 -3.71 -0.02
CA ILE A 125 -6.42 -2.55 0.66
C ILE A 125 -7.95 -2.59 0.57
N LEU A 126 -8.51 -2.87 -0.61
CA LEU A 126 -9.95 -2.98 -0.81
C LEU A 126 -10.56 -4.07 0.07
N ASP A 127 -9.97 -5.26 0.12
CA ASP A 127 -10.41 -6.37 0.97
C ASP A 127 -10.40 -6.00 2.47
N TYR A 128 -9.39 -5.24 2.89
CA TYR A 128 -9.33 -4.74 4.27
C TYR A 128 -10.45 -3.74 4.55
N LEU A 129 -10.60 -2.71 3.70
CA LEU A 129 -11.62 -1.68 3.86
C LEU A 129 -13.03 -2.26 3.81
N GLU A 130 -13.32 -3.17 2.87
CA GLU A 130 -14.62 -3.83 2.75
C GLU A 130 -15.02 -4.53 4.06
N ARG A 131 -14.08 -5.25 4.69
CA ARG A 131 -14.31 -5.88 5.99
C ARG A 131 -14.60 -4.87 7.09
N GLN A 132 -13.81 -3.79 7.18
CA GLN A 132 -14.02 -2.75 8.21
C GLN A 132 -15.35 -2.04 8.03
N ILE A 133 -15.73 -1.71 6.79
CA ILE A 133 -17.02 -1.07 6.45
C ILE A 133 -18.19 -1.99 6.79
N THR A 134 -18.08 -3.29 6.45
CA THR A 134 -19.11 -4.28 6.80
C THR A 134 -19.33 -4.36 8.30
N LEU A 135 -18.26 -4.42 9.09
CA LEU A 135 -18.35 -4.46 10.56
C LEU A 135 -18.95 -3.17 11.14
N ALA A 136 -18.56 -2.01 10.60
CA ALA A 136 -19.11 -0.72 11.02
C ALA A 136 -20.60 -0.59 10.69
N GLY A 137 -21.04 -1.10 9.54
CA GLY A 137 -22.44 -1.18 9.15
C GLY A 137 -23.25 -2.07 10.11
N GLN A 138 -22.73 -3.23 10.48
CA GLN A 138 -23.36 -4.14 11.45
C GLN A 138 -23.48 -3.53 12.84
N ARG A 139 -22.57 -2.64 13.22
CA ARG A 139 -22.61 -1.87 14.49
C ARG A 139 -23.50 -0.63 14.42
N GLY A 140 -24.05 -0.28 13.25
CA GLY A 140 -24.85 0.93 13.05
C GLY A 140 -24.03 2.24 13.11
N GLU A 141 -22.71 2.18 12.97
CA GLU A 141 -21.82 3.34 13.02
C GLU A 141 -21.84 4.14 11.70
N ILE A 142 -22.15 3.46 10.60
CA ILE A 142 -22.27 4.04 9.26
C ILE A 142 -23.63 3.66 8.64
N ARG A 143 -24.05 4.44 7.64
CA ARG A 143 -25.25 4.14 6.85
C ARG A 143 -25.06 2.84 6.06
N ALA A 144 -26.18 2.18 5.76
CA ALA A 144 -26.19 1.00 4.89
C ALA A 144 -25.86 1.41 3.45
N PHE A 145 -24.65 1.09 3.03
CA PHE A 145 -24.17 1.19 1.64
C PHE A 145 -23.54 -0.14 1.23
N ASP A 146 -23.37 -0.34 -0.06
CA ASP A 146 -22.57 -1.47 -0.55
C ASP A 146 -21.10 -1.29 -0.11
N PRO A 147 -20.55 -2.19 0.73
CA PRO A 147 -19.19 -2.08 1.23
C PRO A 147 -18.13 -2.04 0.12
N LYS A 148 -18.38 -2.72 -1.02
CA LYS A 148 -17.48 -2.73 -2.18
C LYS A 148 -17.40 -1.37 -2.84
N VAL A 149 -18.55 -0.71 -3.01
CA VAL A 149 -18.59 0.64 -3.61
C VAL A 149 -17.91 1.64 -2.68
N VAL A 150 -18.21 1.58 -1.38
CA VAL A 150 -17.62 2.51 -0.39
C VAL A 150 -16.12 2.32 -0.29
N SER A 151 -15.61 1.07 -0.19
CA SER A 151 -14.18 0.79 -0.12
C SER A 151 -13.45 1.30 -1.37
N PHE A 152 -14.02 1.09 -2.55
CA PHE A 152 -13.47 1.58 -3.81
C PHE A 152 -13.38 3.12 -3.83
N VAL A 153 -14.46 3.81 -3.48
CA VAL A 153 -14.49 5.28 -3.43
C VAL A 153 -13.46 5.81 -2.43
N MET A 154 -13.36 5.21 -1.24
CA MET A 154 -12.39 5.61 -0.22
C MET A 154 -10.95 5.46 -0.71
N LEU A 155 -10.61 4.33 -1.34
CA LEU A 155 -9.28 4.12 -1.91
C LEU A 155 -8.98 5.12 -3.04
N LYS A 156 -9.92 5.33 -3.97
CA LYS A 156 -9.72 6.26 -5.08
C LYS A 156 -9.63 7.72 -4.60
N LEU A 157 -10.39 8.12 -3.59
CA LEU A 157 -10.27 9.43 -2.96
C LEU A 157 -8.87 9.62 -2.31
N TYR A 158 -8.38 8.60 -1.59
CA TYR A 158 -7.05 8.62 -1.03
C TYR A 158 -5.98 8.78 -2.12
N ILE A 159 -6.07 8.00 -3.21
CA ILE A 159 -5.14 8.08 -4.35
C ILE A 159 -5.22 9.47 -4.99
N ALA A 160 -6.42 9.99 -5.22
CA ALA A 160 -6.62 11.31 -5.80
C ALA A 160 -5.93 12.42 -5.00
N LEU A 161 -6.09 12.43 -3.68
CA LEU A 161 -5.49 13.44 -2.80
C LEU A 161 -3.97 13.28 -2.64
N THR A 162 -3.47 12.05 -2.63
CA THR A 162 -2.05 11.77 -2.34
C THR A 162 -1.16 11.70 -3.58
N LEU A 163 -1.69 11.33 -4.74
CA LEU A 163 -0.91 11.08 -5.96
C LEU A 163 -1.37 11.93 -7.13
N ASP A 164 -2.70 12.02 -7.38
CA ASP A 164 -3.17 12.70 -8.58
C ASP A 164 -3.16 14.21 -8.42
N TRP A 165 -3.47 14.73 -7.25
CA TRP A 165 -3.44 16.16 -6.93
C TRP A 165 -2.06 16.77 -7.21
N SER A 166 -1.00 16.12 -6.77
CA SER A 166 0.38 16.60 -6.92
C SER A 166 0.90 16.63 -8.35
N LYS A 167 0.14 16.12 -9.32
CA LYS A 167 0.52 16.23 -10.75
C LYS A 167 0.44 17.67 -11.29
N ASN A 168 -0.50 18.44 -10.77
CA ASN A 168 -0.81 19.78 -11.29
C ASN A 168 -0.88 20.86 -10.21
N HIS A 169 -0.66 20.49 -8.95
CA HIS A 169 -0.77 21.37 -7.78
C HIS A 169 0.36 21.07 -6.80
N GLU A 170 0.61 22.01 -5.89
CA GLU A 170 1.47 21.75 -4.74
C GLU A 170 0.95 20.55 -3.95
N PRO A 171 1.83 19.62 -3.55
CA PRO A 171 1.42 18.45 -2.78
C PRO A 171 0.72 18.85 -1.49
N LEU A 172 -0.39 18.20 -1.20
CA LEU A 172 -1.07 18.36 0.08
C LEU A 172 -0.21 17.78 1.21
N ASP A 173 -0.17 18.48 2.33
CA ASP A 173 0.43 17.95 3.53
C ASP A 173 -0.48 16.91 4.20
N LYS A 174 0.06 16.22 5.22
CA LYS A 174 -0.62 15.15 5.91
C LYS A 174 -1.95 15.59 6.55
N GLU A 175 -1.97 16.78 7.16
CA GLU A 175 -3.16 17.30 7.83
C GLU A 175 -4.23 17.74 6.84
N GLN A 176 -3.84 18.33 5.71
CA GLN A 176 -4.76 18.68 4.61
C GLN A 176 -5.43 17.43 4.02
N ILE A 177 -4.67 16.35 3.82
CA ILE A 177 -5.21 15.06 3.33
C ILE A 177 -6.21 14.50 4.35
N LYS A 178 -5.84 14.45 5.63
CA LYS A 178 -6.70 13.93 6.71
C LYS A 178 -8.01 14.72 6.81
N GLU A 179 -7.91 16.05 6.82
CA GLU A 179 -9.11 16.91 6.94
C GLU A 179 -10.02 16.76 5.73
N SER A 180 -9.47 16.70 4.50
CA SER A 180 -10.25 16.46 3.29
C SER A 180 -11.01 15.13 3.36
N LEU A 181 -10.33 14.06 3.79
CA LEU A 181 -10.93 12.75 3.94
C LEU A 181 -12.00 12.75 5.06
N ARG A 182 -11.75 13.45 6.18
CA ARG A 182 -12.69 13.60 7.27
C ARG A 182 -13.99 14.27 6.80
N ILE A 183 -13.88 15.38 6.10
CA ILE A 183 -15.04 16.14 5.61
C ILE A 183 -15.85 15.30 4.61
N LEU A 184 -15.18 14.71 3.62
CA LEU A 184 -15.83 14.02 2.52
C LEU A 184 -16.42 12.66 2.94
N LEU A 185 -15.73 11.91 3.79
CA LEU A 185 -16.19 10.57 4.20
C LEU A 185 -17.16 10.63 5.39
N ALA A 186 -16.81 11.32 6.49
CA ALA A 186 -17.68 11.38 7.65
C ALA A 186 -18.99 12.13 7.32
N GLY A 187 -18.90 13.18 6.52
CA GLY A 187 -20.07 13.94 6.08
C GLY A 187 -21.11 13.13 5.30
N GLY A 188 -20.65 12.18 4.46
CA GLY A 188 -21.52 11.34 3.62
C GLY A 188 -21.93 10.02 4.26
N LEU A 189 -21.08 9.40 5.06
CA LEU A 189 -21.25 8.03 5.57
C LEU A 189 -21.79 7.95 7.00
N SER A 190 -21.69 9.02 7.81
CA SER A 190 -22.13 9.01 9.21
C SER A 190 -23.65 8.72 9.33
N ALA A 191 -24.03 7.79 10.21
CA ALA A 191 -25.42 7.45 10.49
C ALA A 191 -26.22 8.60 11.13
N ASN A 192 -25.54 9.55 11.78
CA ASN A 192 -26.16 10.62 12.58
C ASN A 192 -26.50 11.90 11.81
N ARG A 193 -26.42 11.93 10.47
CA ARG A 193 -26.89 13.10 9.70
C ARG A 193 -28.29 12.87 9.16
N PRO A 194 -29.23 13.87 9.32
CA PRO A 194 -30.51 13.81 8.67
C PRO A 194 -30.32 13.78 7.14
N VAL A 195 -31.09 12.91 6.48
CA VAL A 195 -31.25 12.94 5.03
C VAL A 195 -32.04 14.18 4.69
N TYR A 196 -31.43 15.14 3.99
CA TYR A 196 -32.19 16.25 3.39
C TYR A 196 -32.90 15.77 2.14
#